data_588c6c1fe6361c80a73aecd2ad79d2e9
#
_entry.id   588c6c1fe6361c80a73aecd2ad79d2e9
#
_cell.length_a   1.000
_cell.length_b   1.000
_cell.length_c   1.000
_cell.angle_alpha   90.00
_cell.angle_beta   90.00
_cell.angle_gamma   90.00
#
_symmetry.space_group_name_H-M   'P 1'
#
loop_
_entity.id
_entity.type
_entity.pdbx_description
1 polymer ?
#
loop_
_entity_poly.entity_id
_entity_poly.type
_entity_poly.pdbx_seq_one_letter_code
_entity_poly.pdbx_strand_id
1 'polypeptide(L)'
;MHRYIVRANIDHYIALLNDTDLVPDRRSAITKLLIAEEDGLGQDLEQLEFFEHRAAAGRKRVEHVATLRNGFAFGTPERRQAEELLLNLENRQTLLEDTCHRLRRKINSRGL
;
A
#
# COMPACT_ATOMS: atom_id res chain seq x y z
N MET A 1 -5.35 3.78 -12.13
CA MET A 1 -4.74 3.33 -13.37
C MET A 1 -4.01 2.00 -13.25
N HIS A 2 -3.29 1.78 -12.12
CA HIS A 2 -2.53 0.55 -11.93
C HIS A 2 -3.40 -0.69 -11.82
N ARG A 3 -4.54 -0.55 -11.12
CA ARG A 3 -5.55 -1.61 -11.03
C ARG A 3 -6.09 -2.00 -12.39
N TYR A 4 -6.15 -1.04 -13.30
CA TYR A 4 -6.62 -1.27 -14.67
C TYR A 4 -5.67 -2.19 -15.43
N ILE A 5 -4.35 -1.97 -15.33
CA ILE A 5 -3.35 -2.77 -16.05
C ILE A 5 -3.32 -4.21 -15.54
N VAL A 6 -3.34 -4.40 -14.22
CA VAL A 6 -3.36 -5.75 -13.62
C VAL A 6 -4.65 -6.48 -13.99
N ARG A 7 -5.77 -5.79 -13.94
CA ARG A 7 -7.08 -6.35 -14.33
C ARG A 7 -7.08 -6.73 -15.80
N ALA A 8 -6.46 -5.92 -16.67
CA ALA A 8 -6.33 -6.21 -18.08
C ALA A 8 -5.53 -7.51 -18.32
N ASN A 9 -4.47 -7.75 -17.53
CA ASN A 9 -3.71 -8.99 -17.61
C ASN A 9 -4.53 -10.19 -17.16
N ILE A 10 -5.29 -10.07 -16.09
CA ILE A 10 -6.21 -11.11 -15.62
C ILE A 10 -7.23 -11.42 -16.69
N ASP A 11 -7.86 -10.41 -17.27
CA ASP A 11 -8.84 -10.58 -18.35
C ASP A 11 -8.23 -11.24 -19.57
N HIS A 12 -6.99 -10.88 -19.90
CA HIS A 12 -6.26 -11.52 -21.00
C HIS A 12 -6.02 -13.00 -20.75
N TYR A 13 -5.59 -13.38 -19.56
CA TYR A 13 -5.41 -14.80 -19.20
C TYR A 13 -6.73 -15.57 -19.24
N ILE A 14 -7.82 -14.97 -18.75
CA ILE A 14 -9.14 -15.58 -18.80
C ILE A 14 -9.56 -15.80 -20.26
N ALA A 15 -9.34 -14.81 -21.13
CA ALA A 15 -9.67 -14.91 -22.55
C ALA A 15 -8.87 -16.05 -23.22
N LEU A 16 -7.58 -16.20 -22.89
CA LEU A 16 -6.76 -17.30 -23.40
C LEU A 16 -7.26 -18.66 -22.92
N LEU A 17 -7.73 -18.77 -21.67
CA LEU A 17 -8.26 -20.01 -21.10
C LEU A 17 -9.60 -20.40 -21.74
N ASN A 18 -10.35 -19.46 -22.29
CA ASN A 18 -11.60 -19.73 -23.00
C ASN A 18 -11.39 -20.23 -24.43
N ASP A 19 -10.17 -20.23 -24.94
CA ASP A 19 -9.84 -20.75 -26.24
C ASP A 19 -9.91 -22.29 -26.22
N THR A 20 -10.83 -22.85 -27.01
CA THR A 20 -11.06 -24.32 -27.07
C THR A 20 -9.93 -25.07 -27.72
N ASP A 21 -9.09 -24.42 -28.52
CA ASP A 21 -7.97 -25.02 -29.24
C ASP A 21 -6.69 -25.03 -28.41
N LEU A 22 -6.74 -24.54 -27.16
CA LEU A 22 -5.57 -24.44 -26.29
C LEU A 22 -5.12 -25.85 -25.82
N VAL A 23 -3.83 -26.13 -26.00
CA VAL A 23 -3.20 -27.37 -25.57
C VAL A 23 -3.25 -27.48 -24.04
N PRO A 24 -3.53 -28.70 -23.45
CA PRO A 24 -3.65 -28.82 -21.98
C PRO A 24 -2.47 -28.30 -21.17
N ASP A 25 -1.23 -28.56 -21.63
CA ASP A 25 -0.02 -28.07 -20.94
C ASP A 25 0.04 -26.52 -20.90
N ARG A 26 -0.34 -25.90 -22.00
CA ARG A 26 -0.39 -24.43 -22.11
C ARG A 26 -1.49 -23.86 -21.24
N ARG A 27 -2.64 -24.52 -21.20
CA ARG A 27 -3.76 -24.16 -20.33
C ARG A 27 -3.35 -24.18 -18.87
N SER A 28 -2.65 -25.24 -18.44
CA SER A 28 -2.14 -25.35 -17.07
C SER A 28 -1.16 -24.22 -16.72
N ALA A 29 -0.24 -23.89 -17.63
CA ALA A 29 0.71 -22.80 -17.45
C ALA A 29 0.01 -21.44 -17.30
N ILE A 30 -0.99 -21.17 -18.14
CA ILE A 30 -1.75 -19.92 -18.09
C ILE A 30 -2.58 -19.84 -16.81
N THR A 31 -3.18 -20.95 -16.37
CA THR A 31 -3.94 -21.01 -15.12
C THR A 31 -3.04 -20.66 -13.93
N LYS A 32 -1.81 -21.18 -13.87
CA LYS A 32 -0.85 -20.87 -12.83
C LYS A 32 -0.47 -19.38 -12.84
N LEU A 33 -0.28 -18.79 -14.01
CA LEU A 33 0.01 -17.36 -14.14
C LEU A 33 -1.16 -16.50 -13.66
N LEU A 34 -2.38 -16.88 -13.99
CA LEU A 34 -3.59 -16.18 -13.55
C LEU A 34 -3.72 -16.21 -12.03
N ILE A 35 -3.57 -17.39 -11.43
CA ILE A 35 -3.65 -17.55 -9.96
C ILE A 35 -2.58 -16.70 -9.28
N ALA A 36 -1.33 -16.75 -9.77
CA ALA A 36 -0.24 -15.96 -9.20
C ALA A 36 -0.51 -14.45 -9.29
N GLU A 37 -1.07 -14.01 -10.41
CA GLU A 37 -1.40 -12.59 -10.60
C GLU A 37 -2.51 -12.14 -9.64
N GLU A 38 -3.58 -12.93 -9.52
CA GLU A 38 -4.69 -12.63 -8.61
C GLU A 38 -4.25 -12.63 -7.16
N ASP A 39 -3.50 -13.65 -6.73
CA ASP A 39 -3.02 -13.77 -5.35
C ASP A 39 -2.05 -12.64 -5.00
N GLY A 40 -1.10 -12.35 -5.88
CA GLY A 40 -0.16 -11.27 -5.68
C GLY A 40 -0.82 -9.91 -5.61
N LEU A 41 -1.78 -9.65 -6.50
CA LEU A 41 -2.55 -8.41 -6.48
C LEU A 41 -3.36 -8.29 -5.18
N GLY A 42 -4.05 -9.37 -4.78
CA GLY A 42 -4.84 -9.39 -3.56
C GLY A 42 -4.00 -9.05 -2.33
N GLN A 43 -2.83 -9.67 -2.19
CA GLN A 43 -1.91 -9.40 -1.09
C GLN A 43 -1.41 -7.95 -1.09
N ASP A 44 -1.00 -7.44 -2.24
CA ASP A 44 -0.50 -6.07 -2.34
C ASP A 44 -1.59 -5.04 -2.05
N LEU A 45 -2.81 -5.26 -2.52
CA LEU A 45 -3.94 -4.37 -2.25
C LEU A 45 -4.32 -4.38 -0.76
N GLU A 46 -4.34 -5.54 -0.12
CA GLU A 46 -4.62 -5.65 1.31
C GLU A 46 -3.56 -4.93 2.14
N GLN A 47 -2.28 -5.11 1.80
CA GLN A 47 -1.19 -4.42 2.48
C GLN A 47 -1.28 -2.91 2.29
N LEU A 48 -1.56 -2.45 1.08
CA LEU A 48 -1.71 -1.03 0.80
C LEU A 48 -2.85 -0.43 1.61
N GLU A 49 -4.01 -1.07 1.64
CA GLU A 49 -5.16 -0.63 2.42
C GLU A 49 -4.82 -0.52 3.91
N PHE A 50 -4.15 -1.54 4.45
CA PHE A 50 -3.69 -1.55 5.85
C PHE A 50 -2.77 -0.37 6.16
N PHE A 51 -1.75 -0.14 5.32
CA PHE A 51 -0.79 0.94 5.56
C PHE A 51 -1.40 2.32 5.29
N GLU A 52 -2.29 2.46 4.33
CA GLU A 52 -3.02 3.73 4.12
C GLU A 52 -3.87 4.09 5.33
N HIS A 53 -4.53 3.11 5.94
CA HIS A 53 -5.29 3.30 7.18
C HIS A 53 -4.39 3.78 8.31
N ARG A 54 -3.24 3.14 8.48
CA ARG A 54 -2.28 3.52 9.52
C ARG A 54 -1.67 4.88 9.25
N ALA A 55 -1.37 5.21 8.00
CA ALA A 55 -0.85 6.51 7.62
C ALA A 55 -1.87 7.63 7.90
N ALA A 56 -3.14 7.40 7.60
CA ALA A 56 -4.21 8.36 7.89
C ALA A 56 -4.36 8.59 9.40
N ALA A 57 -4.37 7.52 10.20
CA ALA A 57 -4.43 7.61 11.65
C ALA A 57 -3.19 8.32 12.22
N GLY A 58 -2.01 8.04 11.64
CA GLY A 58 -0.75 8.68 12.02
C GLY A 58 -0.76 10.18 11.77
N ARG A 59 -1.29 10.63 10.64
CA ARG A 59 -1.41 12.07 10.34
C ARG A 59 -2.25 12.80 11.38
N LYS A 60 -3.38 12.21 11.79
CA LYS A 60 -4.22 12.78 12.84
C LYS A 60 -3.50 12.86 14.18
N ARG A 61 -2.71 11.84 14.50
CA ARG A 61 -1.93 11.83 15.74
C ARG A 61 -0.84 12.89 15.74
N VAL A 62 -0.14 13.07 14.61
CA VAL A 62 0.86 14.14 14.44
C VAL A 62 0.22 15.51 14.66
N GLU A 63 -0.94 15.77 14.04
CA GLU A 63 -1.67 17.03 14.22
C GLU A 63 -2.08 17.25 15.67
N HIS A 64 -2.58 16.22 16.34
CA HIS A 64 -3.00 16.29 17.73
C HIS A 64 -1.83 16.64 18.65
N VAL A 65 -0.69 15.97 18.50
CA VAL A 65 0.50 16.25 19.33
C VAL A 65 1.08 17.62 19.02
N ALA A 66 1.07 18.04 17.75
CA ALA A 66 1.49 19.40 17.37
C ALA A 66 0.63 20.47 18.07
N THR A 67 -0.67 20.25 18.14
CA THR A 67 -1.60 21.12 18.85
C THR A 67 -1.31 21.15 20.34
N LEU A 68 -1.06 19.99 20.96
CA LEU A 68 -0.68 19.91 22.38
C LEU A 68 0.62 20.65 22.65
N ARG A 69 1.64 20.47 21.80
CA ARG A 69 2.91 21.18 21.91
C ARG A 69 2.68 22.69 21.92
N ASN A 70 1.87 23.19 21.00
CA ASN A 70 1.60 24.62 20.86
C ASN A 70 0.86 25.19 22.07
N GLY A 71 0.14 24.36 22.84
CA GLY A 71 -0.55 24.77 24.07
C GLY A 71 0.35 24.86 25.28
N PHE A 72 1.57 24.31 25.24
CA PHE A 72 2.52 24.41 26.34
C PHE A 72 3.45 25.61 26.17
N ALA A 73 3.80 26.25 27.29
CA ALA A 73 4.72 27.39 27.28
C ALA A 73 6.14 26.94 26.87
N PHE A 74 6.88 27.83 26.21
CA PHE A 74 8.28 27.60 25.87
C PHE A 74 9.13 27.32 27.10
N GLY A 75 10.07 26.40 26.98
CA GLY A 75 11.00 26.05 28.05
C GLY A 75 10.43 25.15 29.13
N THR A 76 9.18 24.72 29.02
CA THR A 76 8.58 23.79 29.99
C THR A 76 8.93 22.36 29.68
N PRO A 77 9.02 21.46 30.71
CA PRO A 77 9.23 20.03 30.48
C PRO A 77 8.13 19.41 29.63
N GLU A 78 6.90 19.83 29.81
CA GLU A 78 5.74 19.35 29.04
C GLU A 78 5.88 19.61 27.54
N ARG A 79 6.34 20.81 27.18
CA ARG A 79 6.60 21.16 25.78
C ARG A 79 7.72 20.33 25.20
N ARG A 80 8.79 20.10 25.96
CA ARG A 80 9.92 19.27 25.53
C ARG A 80 9.49 17.84 25.24
N GLN A 81 8.69 17.25 26.13
CA GLN A 81 8.14 15.91 25.93
C GLN A 81 7.26 15.84 24.67
N ALA A 82 6.42 16.83 24.45
CA ALA A 82 5.58 16.90 23.26
C ALA A 82 6.42 17.03 21.99
N GLU A 83 7.49 17.82 22.01
CA GLU A 83 8.41 17.96 20.86
C GLU A 83 9.13 16.64 20.54
N GLU A 84 9.59 15.92 21.55
CA GLU A 84 10.23 14.62 21.35
C GLU A 84 9.25 13.59 20.79
N LEU A 85 8.04 13.53 21.31
CA LEU A 85 7.00 12.64 20.81
C LEU A 85 6.64 13.00 19.37
N LEU A 86 6.50 14.28 19.08
CA LEU A 86 6.18 14.76 17.72
C LEU A 86 7.25 14.32 16.72
N LEU A 87 8.53 14.48 17.08
CA LEU A 87 9.63 14.06 16.21
C LEU A 87 9.55 12.56 15.91
N ASN A 88 9.32 11.74 16.93
CA ASN A 88 9.18 10.29 16.75
C ASN A 88 7.99 9.93 15.87
N LEU A 89 6.85 10.60 16.05
CA LEU A 89 5.66 10.37 15.24
C LEU A 89 5.86 10.82 13.79
N GLU A 90 6.55 11.93 13.56
CA GLU A 90 6.86 12.41 12.21
C GLU A 90 7.80 11.44 11.48
N ASN A 91 8.81 10.91 12.15
CA ASN A 91 9.71 9.90 11.59
C ASN A 91 8.95 8.61 11.22
N ARG A 92 8.08 8.17 12.10
CA ARG A 92 7.22 7.00 11.85
C ARG A 92 6.28 7.26 10.66
N GLN A 93 5.73 8.48 10.59
CA GLN A 93 4.83 8.87 9.50
C GLN A 93 5.54 8.82 8.15
N THR A 94 6.78 9.30 8.09
CA THR A 94 7.60 9.22 6.88
C THR A 94 7.76 7.76 6.42
N LEU A 95 8.06 6.85 7.34
CA LEU A 95 8.20 5.42 7.02
C LEU A 95 6.88 4.83 6.50
N LEU A 96 5.75 5.18 7.11
CA LEU A 96 4.42 4.72 6.66
C LEU A 96 4.09 5.23 5.26
N GLU A 97 4.33 6.50 4.99
CA GLU A 97 4.08 7.09 3.67
C GLU A 97 4.99 6.48 2.61
N ASP A 98 6.26 6.26 2.91
CA ASP A 98 7.21 5.60 2.00
C ASP A 98 6.79 4.17 1.69
N THR A 99 6.27 3.45 2.67
CA THR A 99 5.75 2.09 2.48
C THR A 99 4.55 2.10 1.54
N CYS A 100 3.63 3.04 1.71
CA CYS A 100 2.49 3.21 0.80
C CYS A 100 2.96 3.49 -0.63
N HIS A 101 3.94 4.38 -0.82
CA HIS A 101 4.49 4.68 -2.14
C HIS A 101 5.13 3.46 -2.80
N ARG A 102 5.89 2.67 -2.05
CA ARG A 102 6.51 1.44 -2.57
C ARG A 102 5.46 0.41 -2.98
N LEU A 103 4.41 0.25 -2.19
CA LEU A 103 3.33 -0.68 -2.51
C LEU A 103 2.57 -0.24 -3.76
N ARG A 104 2.30 1.06 -3.89
CA ARG A 104 1.65 1.60 -5.10
C ARG A 104 2.50 1.35 -6.34
N ARG A 105 3.82 1.57 -6.26
CA ARG A 105 4.73 1.30 -7.38
C ARG A 105 4.78 -0.19 -7.71
N LYS A 106 4.77 -1.06 -6.71
CA LYS A 106 4.75 -2.51 -6.91
C LYS A 106 3.47 -2.95 -7.62
N ILE A 107 2.32 -2.44 -7.20
CA ILE A 107 1.04 -2.70 -7.86
C ILE A 107 1.07 -2.20 -9.30
N ASN A 108 1.66 -1.02 -9.54
CA ASN A 108 1.80 -0.43 -10.86
C ASN A 108 2.63 -1.29 -11.81
N SER A 109 3.69 -1.90 -11.33
CA SER A 109 4.61 -2.67 -12.16
C SER A 109 4.08 -4.02 -12.56
N ARG A 110 2.99 -4.49 -11.94
CA ARG A 110 2.42 -5.82 -12.20
C ARG A 110 1.75 -5.96 -13.55
N GLY A 111 1.50 -4.90 -14.24
CA GLY A 111 0.80 -4.92 -15.51
C GLY A 111 1.70 -5.07 -16.73
N LEU A 112 2.97 -5.14 -16.51
CA LEU A 112 3.96 -5.22 -17.61
C LEU A 112 4.52 -6.62 -17.78
#